data_52b1a0a4da3b459c93a335bdb64e04b0
#
_entry.id   52b1a0a4da3b459c93a335bdb64e04b0
#
_cell.length_a   1.000
_cell.length_b   1.000
_cell.length_c   1.000
_cell.angle_alpha   90.00
_cell.angle_beta   90.00
_cell.angle_gamma   90.00
#
_symmetry.space_group_name_H-M   'P 1'
#
loop_
_entity.id
_entity.type
_entity.pdbx_description
1 polymer ?
#
loop_
_entity_poly.entity_id
_entity_poly.type
_entity_poly.pdbx_seq_one_letter_code
_entity_poly.pdbx_strand_id
1 'polypeptide(L)'
;MTDQDLQMKPVGLIKRFACMFYDGILLIPVLFFAAVLVVVPTSINSEHPYYALFIAYVYAISFVFFAWCWTHGGQTLGLKTWRLRLVTSEGQPVNWKQSGLRFIGSCLCWLSAGIGFLWCYTNKERLAWNDLLSNTYIRRD
;
A
#
# COMPACT_ATOMS: atom_id res chain seq x y z
N MET A 1 -28.72 14.55 -0.30
CA MET A 1 -27.45 13.81 -0.48
C MET A 1 -26.56 14.70 -1.31
N THR A 2 -25.58 15.32 -0.65
CA THR A 2 -24.62 16.21 -1.33
C THR A 2 -23.54 15.38 -2.03
N ASP A 3 -22.89 15.96 -3.07
CA ASP A 3 -21.78 15.29 -3.78
C ASP A 3 -20.65 14.85 -2.84
N GLN A 4 -20.48 15.53 -1.71
CA GLN A 4 -19.56 15.13 -0.65
C GLN A 4 -19.94 13.81 0.03
N ASP A 5 -21.24 13.53 0.22
CA ASP A 5 -21.71 12.27 0.82
C ASP A 5 -21.50 11.07 -0.12
N LEU A 6 -21.52 11.31 -1.43
CA LEU A 6 -21.22 10.28 -2.44
C LEU A 6 -19.72 9.97 -2.54
N GLN A 7 -18.87 10.94 -2.25
CA GLN A 7 -17.41 10.77 -2.26
C GLN A 7 -16.89 10.05 -1.02
N MET A 8 -17.61 10.09 0.09
CA MET A 8 -17.25 9.44 1.36
C MET A 8 -17.77 7.99 1.49
N LYS A 9 -18.33 7.39 0.41
CA LYS A 9 -18.73 5.99 0.47
C LYS A 9 -17.50 5.10 0.64
N PRO A 10 -17.42 4.36 1.74
CA PRO A 10 -16.26 3.50 2.01
C PRO A 10 -16.12 2.45 0.92
N VAL A 11 -14.89 2.25 0.48
CA VAL A 11 -14.57 1.28 -0.56
C VAL A 11 -14.65 -0.13 0.01
N GLY A 12 -15.43 -0.99 -0.63
CA GLY A 12 -15.58 -2.38 -0.21
C GLY A 12 -14.25 -3.15 -0.25
N LEU A 13 -14.15 -4.18 0.60
CA LEU A 13 -12.93 -4.99 0.75
C LEU A 13 -12.51 -5.66 -0.56
N ILE A 14 -13.46 -6.14 -1.35
CA ILE A 14 -13.19 -6.79 -2.65
C ILE A 14 -12.43 -5.85 -3.58
N LYS A 15 -12.82 -4.57 -3.67
CA LYS A 15 -12.12 -3.58 -4.49
C LYS A 15 -10.72 -3.28 -3.94
N ARG A 16 -10.54 -3.27 -2.62
CA ARG A 16 -9.23 -3.10 -1.99
C ARG A 16 -8.29 -4.24 -2.36
N PHE A 17 -8.74 -5.49 -2.28
CA PHE A 17 -7.95 -6.65 -2.68
C PHE A 17 -7.69 -6.69 -4.19
N ALA A 18 -8.65 -6.30 -5.02
CA ALA A 18 -8.43 -6.17 -6.46
C ALA A 18 -7.34 -5.15 -6.77
N CYS A 19 -7.34 -3.97 -6.11
CA CYS A 19 -6.28 -2.99 -6.26
C CYS A 19 -4.91 -3.55 -5.83
N MET A 20 -4.85 -4.22 -4.68
CA MET A 20 -3.61 -4.85 -4.19
C MET A 20 -3.09 -5.91 -5.15
N PHE A 21 -3.97 -6.69 -5.76
CA PHE A 21 -3.61 -7.70 -6.76
C PHE A 21 -2.97 -7.05 -8.00
N TYR A 22 -3.60 -6.00 -8.54
CA TYR A 22 -3.03 -5.26 -9.68
C TYR A 22 -1.68 -4.60 -9.33
N ASP A 23 -1.58 -4.00 -8.16
CA ASP A 23 -0.34 -3.39 -7.69
C ASP A 23 0.76 -4.45 -7.48
N GLY A 24 0.40 -5.64 -7.00
CA GLY A 24 1.31 -6.79 -6.88
C GLY A 24 1.87 -7.25 -8.23
N ILE A 25 1.02 -7.34 -9.26
CA ILE A 25 1.46 -7.69 -10.62
C ILE A 25 2.52 -6.70 -11.14
N LEU A 26 2.37 -5.42 -10.82
CA LEU A 26 3.37 -4.41 -11.20
C LEU A 26 4.61 -4.42 -10.33
N LEU A 27 4.44 -4.68 -9.05
CA LEU A 27 5.55 -4.70 -8.10
C LEU A 27 6.49 -5.88 -8.34
N ILE A 28 5.97 -7.04 -8.75
CA ILE A 28 6.77 -8.25 -9.00
C ILE A 28 7.91 -8.00 -10.01
N PRO A 29 7.69 -7.46 -11.22
CA PRO A 29 8.78 -7.13 -12.14
C PRO A 29 9.79 -6.13 -11.56
N VAL A 30 9.32 -5.11 -10.86
CA VAL A 30 10.20 -4.11 -10.24
C VAL A 30 11.12 -4.77 -9.22
N LEU A 31 10.58 -5.61 -8.35
CA LEU A 31 11.36 -6.35 -7.37
C LEU A 31 12.26 -7.39 -7.99
N PHE A 32 11.83 -8.03 -9.08
CA PHE A 32 12.65 -8.98 -9.83
C PHE A 32 13.90 -8.30 -10.38
N PHE A 33 13.77 -7.19 -11.08
CA PHE A 33 14.92 -6.45 -11.60
C PHE A 33 15.80 -5.89 -10.48
N ALA A 34 15.20 -5.35 -9.42
CA ALA A 34 15.93 -4.88 -8.25
C ALA A 34 16.73 -6.01 -7.58
N ALA A 35 16.14 -7.19 -7.45
CA ALA A 35 16.82 -8.36 -6.91
C ALA A 35 17.96 -8.85 -7.80
N VAL A 36 17.75 -8.93 -9.12
CA VAL A 36 18.79 -9.34 -10.09
C VAL A 36 20.01 -8.44 -10.01
N LEU A 37 19.84 -7.12 -9.87
CA LEU A 37 20.93 -6.16 -9.73
C LEU A 37 21.84 -6.41 -8.53
N VAL A 38 21.31 -7.02 -7.47
CA VAL A 38 22.07 -7.36 -6.27
C VAL A 38 22.54 -8.81 -6.30
N VAL A 39 21.65 -9.74 -6.61
CA VAL A 39 21.93 -11.19 -6.53
C VAL A 39 22.99 -11.61 -7.55
N VAL A 40 22.94 -11.09 -8.78
CA VAL A 40 23.90 -11.50 -9.83
C VAL A 40 25.35 -11.14 -9.46
N PRO A 41 25.69 -9.90 -9.02
CA PRO A 41 27.07 -9.59 -8.69
C PRO A 41 27.55 -10.12 -7.33
N THR A 42 26.63 -10.37 -6.38
CA THR A 42 26.99 -10.75 -5.00
C THR A 42 26.76 -12.22 -4.69
N SER A 43 26.03 -12.94 -5.54
CA SER A 43 25.61 -14.34 -5.30
C SER A 43 24.95 -14.55 -3.93
N ILE A 44 24.23 -13.52 -3.44
CA ILE A 44 23.62 -13.52 -2.12
C ILE A 44 22.51 -14.61 -2.06
N ASN A 45 22.52 -15.41 -1.01
CA ASN A 45 21.53 -16.46 -0.73
C ASN A 45 21.11 -16.39 0.74
N SER A 46 20.20 -17.26 1.17
CA SER A 46 19.67 -17.29 2.54
C SER A 46 20.73 -17.52 3.64
N GLU A 47 21.89 -18.08 3.30
CA GLU A 47 22.99 -18.33 4.23
C GLU A 47 24.03 -17.21 4.24
N HIS A 48 23.88 -16.25 3.32
CA HIS A 48 24.83 -15.15 3.19
C HIS A 48 24.74 -14.19 4.39
N PRO A 49 25.86 -13.73 4.97
CA PRO A 49 25.84 -12.85 6.16
C PRO A 49 25.07 -11.53 5.94
N TYR A 50 24.99 -11.04 4.71
CA TYR A 50 24.25 -9.82 4.36
C TYR A 50 22.82 -10.08 3.82
N TYR A 51 22.28 -11.29 4.00
CA TYR A 51 20.93 -11.62 3.53
C TYR A 51 19.84 -10.73 4.16
N ALA A 52 20.00 -10.38 5.45
CA ALA A 52 19.07 -9.47 6.13
C ALA A 52 19.07 -8.07 5.50
N LEU A 53 20.22 -7.57 5.05
CA LEU A 53 20.31 -6.29 4.32
C LEU A 53 19.65 -6.38 2.94
N PHE A 54 19.76 -7.51 2.27
CA PHE A 54 19.06 -7.75 1.01
C PHE A 54 17.53 -7.72 1.21
N ILE A 55 17.01 -8.36 2.26
CA ILE A 55 15.58 -8.29 2.59
C ILE A 55 15.16 -6.85 2.89
N ALA A 56 15.92 -6.10 3.69
CA ALA A 56 15.65 -4.68 3.96
C ALA A 56 15.64 -3.84 2.67
N TYR A 57 16.55 -4.11 1.73
CA TYR A 57 16.59 -3.48 0.41
C TYR A 57 15.30 -3.74 -0.39
N VAL A 58 14.82 -4.99 -0.44
CA VAL A 58 13.57 -5.35 -1.14
C VAL A 58 12.37 -4.62 -0.54
N TYR A 59 12.27 -4.55 0.79
CA TYR A 59 11.22 -3.77 1.47
C TYR A 59 11.34 -2.27 1.19
N ALA A 60 12.56 -1.72 1.16
CA ALA A 60 12.79 -0.32 0.85
C ALA A 60 12.35 0.03 -0.58
N ILE A 61 12.64 -0.82 -1.57
CA ILE A 61 12.16 -0.65 -2.96
C ILE A 61 10.62 -0.70 -3.00
N SER A 62 10.01 -1.65 -2.30
CA SER A 62 8.55 -1.75 -2.21
C SER A 62 7.94 -0.48 -1.60
N PHE A 63 8.52 0.01 -0.51
CA PHE A 63 8.08 1.25 0.13
C PHE A 63 8.19 2.46 -0.80
N VAL A 64 9.33 2.64 -1.46
CA VAL A 64 9.54 3.77 -2.40
C VAL A 64 8.52 3.70 -3.55
N PHE A 65 8.27 2.52 -4.09
CA PHE A 65 7.27 2.33 -5.14
C PHE A 65 5.88 2.80 -4.72
N PHE A 66 5.38 2.33 -3.57
CA PHE A 66 4.06 2.72 -3.08
C PHE A 66 4.01 4.18 -2.62
N ALA A 67 5.02 4.64 -1.87
CA ALA A 67 5.07 6.01 -1.38
C ALA A 67 5.13 7.03 -2.53
N TRP A 68 5.88 6.73 -3.59
CA TRP A 68 5.89 7.53 -4.80
C TRP A 68 4.49 7.65 -5.41
N CYS A 69 3.79 6.53 -5.62
CA CYS A 69 2.44 6.52 -6.17
C CYS A 69 1.45 7.30 -5.30
N TRP A 70 1.52 7.13 -3.98
CA TRP A 70 0.60 7.80 -3.05
C TRP A 70 0.86 9.30 -2.92
N THR A 71 2.11 9.74 -2.95
CA THR A 71 2.47 11.16 -2.84
C THR A 71 2.31 11.92 -4.16
N HIS A 72 2.45 11.24 -5.31
CA HIS A 72 2.36 11.83 -6.64
C HIS A 72 1.03 11.49 -7.32
N GLY A 73 -0.08 11.93 -6.74
CA GLY A 73 -1.41 11.78 -7.31
C GLY A 73 -2.38 10.95 -6.47
N GLY A 74 -1.91 10.32 -5.38
CA GLY A 74 -2.77 9.54 -4.49
C GLY A 74 -3.29 8.24 -5.10
N GLN A 75 -2.70 7.77 -6.20
CA GLN A 75 -3.18 6.61 -6.94
C GLN A 75 -2.03 5.69 -7.32
N THR A 76 -2.13 4.42 -6.94
CA THR A 76 -1.42 3.33 -7.60
C THR A 76 -2.16 2.94 -8.89
N LEU A 77 -1.57 2.10 -9.73
CA LEU A 77 -2.26 1.65 -10.93
C LEU A 77 -3.53 0.86 -10.58
N GLY A 78 -3.50 0.05 -9.53
CA GLY A 78 -4.68 -0.65 -9.03
C GLY A 78 -5.79 0.32 -8.63
N LEU A 79 -5.48 1.36 -7.85
CA LEU A 79 -6.45 2.39 -7.46
C LEU A 79 -6.99 3.14 -8.68
N LYS A 80 -6.14 3.48 -9.64
CA LYS A 80 -6.54 4.18 -10.86
C LYS A 80 -7.51 3.37 -11.72
N THR A 81 -7.28 2.06 -11.85
CA THR A 81 -8.15 1.14 -12.60
C THR A 81 -9.58 1.14 -12.06
N TRP A 82 -9.74 1.26 -10.75
CA TRP A 82 -11.04 1.28 -10.09
C TRP A 82 -11.58 2.68 -9.80
N ARG A 83 -10.96 3.72 -10.36
CA ARG A 83 -11.31 5.13 -10.12
C ARG A 83 -11.36 5.43 -8.61
N LEU A 84 -10.31 5.07 -7.93
CA LEU A 84 -10.13 5.29 -6.49
C LEU A 84 -8.92 6.18 -6.28
N ARG A 85 -8.93 6.94 -5.19
CA ARG A 85 -7.83 7.82 -4.80
C ARG A 85 -7.61 7.76 -3.30
N LEU A 86 -6.34 7.74 -2.91
CA LEU A 86 -5.93 7.85 -1.52
C LEU A 86 -5.80 9.32 -1.15
N VAL A 87 -6.46 9.69 -0.05
CA VAL A 87 -6.42 11.05 0.50
C VAL A 87 -6.29 11.00 2.01
N THR A 88 -5.89 12.12 2.61
CA THR A 88 -5.93 12.29 4.08
C THR A 88 -7.37 12.42 4.57
N SER A 89 -7.59 12.29 5.89
CA SER A 89 -8.89 12.54 6.53
C SER A 89 -9.47 13.92 6.19
N GLU A 90 -8.63 14.88 5.84
CA GLU A 90 -9.02 16.23 5.43
C GLU A 90 -9.22 16.38 3.91
N GLY A 91 -9.10 15.27 3.16
CA GLY A 91 -9.22 15.27 1.69
C GLY A 91 -7.99 15.80 0.95
N GLN A 92 -6.88 16.04 1.64
CA GLN A 92 -5.63 16.54 1.07
C GLN A 92 -4.76 15.42 0.50
N PRO A 93 -3.78 15.73 -0.37
CA PRO A 93 -2.80 14.77 -0.84
C PRO A 93 -1.99 14.15 0.33
N VAL A 94 -1.66 12.88 0.19
CA VAL A 94 -0.88 12.14 1.18
C VAL A 94 0.60 12.55 1.12
N ASN A 95 1.23 12.75 2.27
CA ASN A 95 2.65 13.06 2.37
C ASN A 95 3.51 11.80 2.63
N TRP A 96 4.83 11.93 2.58
CA TRP A 96 5.78 10.83 2.77
C TRP A 96 5.68 10.17 4.15
N LYS A 97 5.41 10.95 5.21
CA LYS A 97 5.24 10.42 6.57
C LYS A 97 4.00 9.55 6.67
N GLN A 98 2.88 9.99 6.12
CA GLN A 98 1.63 9.23 6.07
C GLN A 98 1.78 7.97 5.21
N SER A 99 2.51 8.07 4.11
CA SER A 99 2.86 6.91 3.27
C SER A 99 3.66 5.87 4.04
N GLY A 100 4.63 6.30 4.86
CA GLY A 100 5.41 5.42 5.73
C GLY A 100 4.53 4.70 6.76
N LEU A 101 3.67 5.44 7.46
CA LEU A 101 2.73 4.86 8.43
C LEU A 101 1.75 3.89 7.77
N ARG A 102 1.27 4.23 6.58
CA ARG A 102 0.38 3.37 5.80
C ARG A 102 1.07 2.07 5.37
N PHE A 103 2.32 2.15 4.92
CA PHE A 103 3.11 0.98 4.53
C PHE A 103 3.34 0.05 5.73
N ILE A 104 3.75 0.59 6.88
CA ILE A 104 3.92 -0.17 8.12
C ILE A 104 2.58 -0.80 8.54
N GLY A 105 1.50 -0.04 8.52
CA GLY A 105 0.16 -0.54 8.82
C GLY A 105 -0.28 -1.66 7.88
N SER A 106 0.06 -1.58 6.59
CA SER A 106 -0.20 -2.64 5.61
C SER A 106 0.61 -3.91 5.91
N CYS A 107 1.88 -3.77 6.30
CA CYS A 107 2.69 -4.92 6.74
C CYS A 107 2.08 -5.59 7.97
N LEU A 108 1.61 -4.82 8.96
CA LEU A 108 0.92 -5.35 10.13
C LEU A 108 -0.40 -6.06 9.77
N CYS A 109 -1.16 -5.53 8.81
CA CYS A 109 -2.36 -6.18 8.30
C CYS A 109 -2.04 -7.55 7.68
N TRP A 110 -0.96 -7.67 6.93
CA TRP A 110 -0.52 -8.93 6.34
C TRP A 110 0.03 -9.90 7.38
N LEU A 111 0.81 -9.42 8.35
CA LEU A 111 1.34 -10.24 9.45
C LEU A 111 0.24 -10.84 10.33
N SER A 112 -0.88 -10.13 10.47
CA SER A 112 -2.08 -10.62 11.19
C SER A 112 -2.98 -11.52 10.32
N ALA A 113 -2.45 -12.15 9.27
CA ALA A 113 -3.20 -12.98 8.32
C ALA A 113 -4.42 -12.24 7.69
N GLY A 114 -4.31 -10.93 7.48
CA GLY A 114 -5.35 -10.11 6.86
C GLY A 114 -6.43 -9.61 7.83
N ILE A 115 -6.36 -9.93 9.13
CA ILE A 115 -7.33 -9.46 10.12
C ILE A 115 -7.42 -7.93 10.15
N GLY A 116 -6.30 -7.23 9.98
CA GLY A 116 -6.26 -5.79 9.91
C GLY A 116 -7.06 -5.19 8.76
N PHE A 117 -7.17 -5.89 7.63
CA PHE A 117 -8.02 -5.50 6.52
C PHE A 117 -9.48 -5.84 6.78
N LEU A 118 -9.76 -7.00 7.41
CA LEU A 118 -11.11 -7.41 7.80
C LEU A 118 -11.72 -6.50 8.87
N TRP A 119 -10.88 -5.80 9.64
CA TRP A 119 -11.30 -4.81 10.63
C TRP A 119 -12.24 -3.75 10.07
N CYS A 120 -12.15 -3.45 8.77
CA CYS A 120 -13.03 -2.50 8.11
C CYS A 120 -14.53 -2.92 8.11
N TYR A 121 -14.85 -4.18 8.36
CA TYR A 121 -16.23 -4.62 8.54
C TYR A 121 -16.77 -4.37 9.95
N THR A 122 -15.87 -4.24 10.93
CA THR A 122 -16.25 -4.08 12.34
C THR A 122 -16.53 -2.63 12.69
N ASN A 123 -15.91 -1.67 12.01
CA ASN A 123 -16.12 -0.26 12.29
C ASN A 123 -17.09 0.40 11.30
N LYS A 124 -17.81 1.42 11.77
CA LYS A 124 -18.81 2.16 11.00
C LYS A 124 -18.20 2.92 9.81
N GLU A 125 -16.95 3.33 9.93
CA GLU A 125 -16.22 4.10 8.92
C GLU A 125 -15.58 3.22 7.85
N ARG A 126 -15.61 1.89 8.04
CA ARG A 126 -15.01 0.89 7.16
C ARG A 126 -13.53 1.16 6.82
N LEU A 127 -12.77 1.60 7.83
CA LEU A 127 -11.34 1.82 7.75
C LEU A 127 -10.57 0.58 8.19
N ALA A 128 -9.52 0.23 7.47
CA ALA A 128 -8.57 -0.82 7.85
C ALA A 128 -7.51 -0.24 8.80
N TRP A 129 -6.70 -1.08 9.42
CA TRP A 129 -5.65 -0.62 10.35
C TRP A 129 -4.64 0.33 9.70
N ASN A 130 -4.27 0.08 8.44
CA ASN A 130 -3.37 0.96 7.70
C ASN A 130 -4.01 2.34 7.42
N ASP A 131 -5.32 2.41 7.23
CA ASP A 131 -6.04 3.68 7.09
C ASP A 131 -6.02 4.46 8.41
N LEU A 132 -6.29 3.78 9.53
CA LEU A 132 -6.30 4.38 10.86
C LEU A 132 -4.91 4.90 11.28
N LEU A 133 -3.86 4.08 11.10
CA LEU A 133 -2.49 4.45 11.45
C LEU A 133 -1.97 5.66 10.68
N SER A 134 -2.30 5.76 9.41
CA SER A 134 -1.83 6.83 8.53
C SER A 134 -2.75 8.04 8.47
N ASN A 135 -3.92 7.96 9.09
CA ASN A 135 -4.96 8.98 9.00
C ASN A 135 -5.32 9.32 7.54
N THR A 136 -5.46 8.27 6.73
CA THR A 136 -5.79 8.36 5.31
C THR A 136 -6.92 7.39 4.98
N TYR A 137 -7.62 7.63 3.89
CA TYR A 137 -8.65 6.71 3.41
C TYR A 137 -8.72 6.69 1.88
N ILE A 138 -9.32 5.65 1.35
CA ILE A 138 -9.56 5.50 -0.09
C ILE A 138 -10.96 6.01 -0.40
N ARG A 139 -11.05 7.01 -1.29
CA ARG A 139 -12.32 7.52 -1.81
C ARG A 139 -12.49 7.19 -3.29
N ARG A 140 -13.69 7.35 -3.80
CA ARG A 140 -13.91 7.37 -5.25
C ARG A 140 -13.41 8.69 -5.83
N ASP A 141 -12.75 8.58 -6.99
CA ASP A 141 -12.28 9.72 -7.77
C ASP A 141 -13.38 10.21 -8.71
#